data_17291cda317df50d4ba5d7ee39e37dd8
#
_entry.id   17291cda317df50d4ba5d7ee39e37dd8
#
_cell.length_a   1.000
_cell.length_b   1.000
_cell.length_c   1.000
_cell.angle_alpha   90.00
_cell.angle_beta   90.00
_cell.angle_gamma   90.00
#
_symmetry.space_group_name_H-M   'P 1'
#
loop_
_entity.id
_entity.type
_entity.pdbx_description
1 polymer ?
#
loop_
_entity_poly.entity_id
_entity_poly.type
_entity_poly.pdbx_seq_one_letter_code
_entity_poly.pdbx_strand_id
1 'polypeptide(L)'
;AGEAQFFRGLGLLRERLAGGTAPFEQTEAPVFRGLGASFDLSRNAVMTVDALKRMLCRMALMGYNEAYLYTEDTYALPEYPFFGYQRGRYGAEDLRALDGWAAALGIELIPCIQTLGHLERFLHWESSAPLRDTPDVLLAGDEETYRLIEAMLRRCRACYRTKKIHLGMDEAMNLGLGGYLKKNGYHESFDIMLRHVERVGALARKHGFEPMMWSDMYFRCASPNDDYYEDDIEIPQTVIDAAPADMTLVYWDYYHDDEAFYDRYIRLHQKFAAPLRFAGGMWTWLGPAVDYDVFFKKAEPALRACLGNGVTDVMITTWGDDGGETSPQAMLLGLQAWAEFCYTGGMDRGHICRRLAACT
;
A
#
# COMPACT_ATOMS: atom_id res chain seq x y z
N ALA A 1 21.60 2.03 -15.32
CA ALA A 1 21.02 1.11 -14.33
C ALA A 1 21.00 1.86 -12.98
N GLY A 2 19.90 1.80 -12.27
CA GLY A 2 19.80 2.36 -10.91
C GLY A 2 20.31 1.37 -9.85
N GLU A 3 20.26 1.78 -8.59
CA GLU A 3 20.75 0.96 -7.48
C GLU A 3 19.95 -0.35 -7.32
N ALA A 4 18.63 -0.34 -7.51
CA ALA A 4 17.79 -1.54 -7.45
C ALA A 4 18.21 -2.56 -8.53
N GLN A 5 18.53 -2.13 -9.74
CA GLN A 5 19.01 -3.01 -10.81
C GLN A 5 20.40 -3.60 -10.50
N PHE A 6 21.25 -2.89 -9.76
CA PHE A 6 22.51 -3.45 -9.26
C PHE A 6 22.27 -4.66 -8.34
N PHE A 7 21.39 -4.52 -7.36
CA PHE A 7 21.08 -5.64 -6.44
C PHE A 7 20.35 -6.78 -7.15
N ARG A 8 19.45 -6.50 -8.11
CA ARG A 8 18.88 -7.52 -8.99
C ARG A 8 19.97 -8.31 -9.72
N GLY A 9 20.98 -7.60 -10.27
CA GLY A 9 22.13 -8.22 -10.91
C GLY A 9 22.93 -9.12 -9.97
N LEU A 10 23.10 -8.74 -8.69
CA LEU A 10 23.71 -9.61 -7.68
C LEU A 10 22.89 -10.88 -7.43
N GLY A 11 21.56 -10.78 -7.38
CA GLY A 11 20.67 -11.93 -7.26
C GLY A 11 20.82 -12.91 -8.45
N LEU A 12 20.90 -12.38 -9.68
CA LEU A 12 21.16 -13.17 -10.88
C LEU A 12 22.54 -13.83 -10.83
N LEU A 13 23.57 -13.11 -10.42
CA LEU A 13 24.92 -13.66 -10.28
C LEU A 13 24.95 -14.82 -9.26
N ARG A 14 24.29 -14.68 -8.11
CA ARG A 14 24.17 -15.75 -7.11
C ARG A 14 23.52 -17.00 -7.70
N GLU A 15 22.42 -16.86 -8.44
CA GLU A 15 21.74 -17.97 -9.09
C GLU A 15 22.69 -18.69 -10.07
N ARG A 16 23.40 -17.94 -10.91
CA ARG A 16 24.32 -18.49 -11.91
C ARG A 16 25.49 -19.24 -11.28
N LEU A 17 26.07 -18.66 -10.23
CA LEU A 17 27.19 -19.33 -9.50
C LEU A 17 26.72 -20.60 -8.79
N ALA A 18 25.51 -20.68 -8.29
CA ALA A 18 24.94 -21.90 -7.71
C ALA A 18 24.68 -22.99 -8.76
N GLY A 19 24.37 -22.60 -10.01
CA GLY A 19 24.13 -23.56 -11.12
C GLY A 19 25.34 -23.96 -11.93
N GLY A 20 26.52 -23.35 -11.67
CA GLY A 20 27.77 -23.64 -12.38
C GLY A 20 28.57 -22.39 -12.71
N THR A 21 29.77 -22.55 -13.27
CA THR A 21 30.71 -21.44 -13.49
C THR A 21 30.93 -21.12 -14.97
N ALA A 22 30.07 -21.57 -15.88
CA ALA A 22 30.18 -21.22 -17.29
C ALA A 22 29.96 -19.68 -17.49
N PRO A 23 30.76 -19.07 -18.37
CA PRO A 23 30.52 -17.66 -18.73
C PRO A 23 29.10 -17.47 -19.23
N PHE A 24 28.47 -16.36 -18.81
CA PHE A 24 27.13 -16.01 -19.26
C PHE A 24 27.02 -14.49 -19.50
N GLU A 25 26.07 -14.12 -20.34
CA GLU A 25 25.60 -12.75 -20.52
C GLU A 25 24.08 -12.77 -20.38
N GLN A 26 23.53 -11.86 -19.59
CA GLN A 26 22.10 -11.72 -19.40
C GLN A 26 21.75 -10.25 -19.23
N THR A 27 20.75 -9.80 -19.96
CA THR A 27 20.19 -8.45 -19.85
C THR A 27 18.72 -8.56 -19.44
N GLU A 28 18.35 -7.83 -18.40
CA GLU A 28 16.95 -7.70 -17.97
C GLU A 28 16.59 -6.21 -17.86
N ALA A 29 15.34 -5.89 -18.15
CA ALA A 29 14.78 -4.58 -17.93
C ALA A 29 13.39 -4.73 -17.28
N PRO A 30 13.06 -3.99 -16.22
CA PRO A 30 11.74 -4.07 -15.62
C PRO A 30 10.69 -3.51 -16.58
N VAL A 31 9.55 -4.20 -16.67
CA VAL A 31 8.39 -3.74 -17.46
C VAL A 31 7.56 -2.69 -16.71
N PHE A 32 7.69 -2.63 -15.38
CA PHE A 32 7.11 -1.59 -14.54
C PHE A 32 8.20 -0.69 -13.96
N ARG A 33 7.92 0.60 -13.86
CA ARG A 33 8.83 1.60 -13.26
C ARG A 33 8.89 1.46 -11.74
N GLY A 34 7.73 1.39 -11.10
CA GLY A 34 7.58 1.16 -9.67
C GLY A 34 7.23 -0.30 -9.38
N LEU A 35 8.09 -0.99 -8.65
CA LEU A 35 7.88 -2.34 -8.15
C LEU A 35 7.92 -2.30 -6.62
N GLY A 36 6.72 -2.33 -6.00
CA GLY A 36 6.55 -2.17 -4.57
C GLY A 36 6.02 -3.41 -3.86
N ALA A 37 6.26 -3.47 -2.55
CA ALA A 37 5.56 -4.37 -1.64
C ALA A 37 5.10 -3.58 -0.40
N SER A 38 3.84 -3.79 0.01
CA SER A 38 3.26 -3.18 1.21
C SER A 38 3.17 -4.22 2.32
N PHE A 39 3.81 -3.93 3.44
CA PHE A 39 3.80 -4.77 4.63
C PHE A 39 2.79 -4.24 5.64
N ASP A 40 1.82 -5.08 5.99
CA ASP A 40 0.91 -4.80 7.09
C ASP A 40 1.63 -4.95 8.42
N LEU A 41 1.82 -3.83 9.10
CA LEU A 41 2.48 -3.74 10.40
C LEU A 41 1.49 -3.31 11.49
N SER A 42 0.18 -3.41 11.21
CA SER A 42 -0.88 -2.92 12.09
C SER A 42 -1.74 -4.02 12.73
N ARG A 43 -1.85 -5.21 12.11
CA ARG A 43 -2.69 -6.30 12.61
C ARG A 43 -1.90 -7.30 13.46
N ASN A 44 -1.39 -6.86 14.63
CA ASN A 44 -0.66 -7.61 15.65
C ASN A 44 0.76 -8.11 15.28
N ALA A 45 1.08 -8.32 14.01
CA ALA A 45 2.37 -8.83 13.56
C ALA A 45 3.37 -7.73 13.21
N VAL A 46 3.60 -6.79 14.11
CA VAL A 46 4.59 -5.73 13.92
C VAL A 46 5.99 -6.35 13.86
N MET A 47 6.61 -6.34 12.67
CA MET A 47 7.96 -6.86 12.49
C MET A 47 8.99 -6.01 13.25
N THR A 48 9.98 -6.66 13.86
CA THR A 48 11.12 -5.93 14.43
C THR A 48 11.93 -5.23 13.34
N VAL A 49 12.65 -4.17 13.71
CA VAL A 49 13.56 -3.45 12.79
C VAL A 49 14.50 -4.40 12.06
N ASP A 50 15.07 -5.38 12.76
CA ASP A 50 15.98 -6.36 12.17
C ASP A 50 15.28 -7.34 11.21
N ALA A 51 14.03 -7.71 11.49
CA ALA A 51 13.25 -8.54 10.57
C ALA A 51 12.94 -7.79 9.27
N LEU A 52 12.53 -6.52 9.36
CA LEU A 52 12.32 -5.66 8.19
C LEU A 52 13.60 -5.43 7.39
N LYS A 53 14.74 -5.16 8.04
CA LYS A 53 16.03 -5.04 7.36
C LYS A 53 16.38 -6.29 6.57
N ARG A 54 16.17 -7.48 7.13
CA ARG A 54 16.41 -8.74 6.42
C ARG A 54 15.46 -8.91 5.24
N MET A 55 14.19 -8.53 5.40
CA MET A 55 13.21 -8.56 4.31
C MET A 55 13.63 -7.63 3.16
N LEU A 56 14.01 -6.40 3.46
CA LEU A 56 14.49 -5.43 2.48
C LEU A 56 15.74 -5.92 1.72
N CYS A 57 16.67 -6.63 2.39
CA CYS A 57 17.81 -7.24 1.70
C CYS A 57 17.37 -8.28 0.66
N ARG A 58 16.39 -9.13 0.97
CA ARG A 58 15.86 -10.11 0.05
C ARG A 58 15.13 -9.45 -1.11
N MET A 59 14.30 -8.45 -0.82
CA MET A 59 13.61 -7.65 -1.84
C MET A 59 14.60 -6.97 -2.81
N ALA A 60 15.71 -6.44 -2.31
CA ALA A 60 16.73 -5.85 -3.14
C ALA A 60 17.31 -6.88 -4.16
N LEU A 61 17.62 -8.11 -3.73
CA LEU A 61 18.08 -9.19 -4.63
C LEU A 61 17.00 -9.62 -5.62
N MET A 62 15.73 -9.47 -5.29
CA MET A 62 14.60 -9.70 -6.19
C MET A 62 14.41 -8.54 -7.19
N GLY A 63 14.91 -7.35 -6.88
CA GLY A 63 14.86 -6.16 -7.75
C GLY A 63 13.75 -5.16 -7.42
N TYR A 64 13.18 -5.22 -6.23
CA TYR A 64 12.23 -4.20 -5.74
C TYR A 64 12.91 -2.85 -5.61
N ASN A 65 12.19 -1.79 -5.93
CA ASN A 65 12.64 -0.40 -5.74
C ASN A 65 11.75 0.41 -4.80
N GLU A 66 10.64 -0.16 -4.32
CA GLU A 66 9.75 0.47 -3.34
C GLU A 66 9.33 -0.52 -2.26
N ALA A 67 9.18 -0.05 -1.03
CA ALA A 67 8.57 -0.77 0.08
C ALA A 67 7.66 0.17 0.86
N TYR A 68 6.45 -0.29 1.17
CA TYR A 68 5.46 0.47 1.93
C TYR A 68 5.34 -0.11 3.32
N LEU A 69 5.38 0.75 4.33
CA LEU A 69 5.07 0.37 5.70
C LEU A 69 3.64 0.80 6.00
N TYR A 70 2.70 -0.14 5.93
CA TYR A 70 1.32 0.10 6.31
C TYR A 70 1.22 0.10 7.84
N THR A 71 0.89 1.26 8.36
CA THR A 71 0.82 1.50 9.81
C THR A 71 -0.45 2.28 10.11
N GLU A 72 -1.35 1.73 10.88
CA GLU A 72 -2.52 2.46 11.36
C GLU A 72 -2.07 3.38 12.51
N ASP A 73 -1.79 2.80 13.65
CA ASP A 73 -1.28 3.50 14.84
C ASP A 73 0.08 2.97 15.33
N THR A 74 0.76 2.10 14.57
CA THR A 74 1.99 1.41 15.02
C THR A 74 3.27 2.24 14.84
N TYR A 75 3.19 3.54 15.05
CA TYR A 75 4.33 4.45 15.16
C TYR A 75 4.09 5.53 16.23
N ALA A 76 5.15 6.03 16.84
CA ALA A 76 5.04 6.93 17.98
C ALA A 76 4.73 8.38 17.56
N LEU A 77 3.66 8.94 18.13
CA LEU A 77 3.33 10.36 18.08
C LEU A 77 3.44 10.94 19.49
N PRO A 78 4.42 11.82 19.80
CA PRO A 78 4.61 12.36 21.14
C PRO A 78 3.40 13.14 21.67
N GLU A 79 2.68 13.83 20.77
CA GLU A 79 1.50 14.62 21.11
C GLU A 79 0.28 13.74 21.44
N TYR A 80 0.29 12.47 21.02
CA TYR A 80 -0.78 11.50 21.20
C TYR A 80 -0.24 10.22 21.85
N PRO A 81 -0.01 10.18 23.17
CA PRO A 81 0.69 9.08 23.83
C PRO A 81 -0.02 7.72 23.72
N PHE A 82 -1.33 7.71 23.51
CA PHE A 82 -2.10 6.48 23.29
C PHE A 82 -2.10 6.01 21.84
N PHE A 83 -1.53 6.77 20.90
CA PHE A 83 -1.35 6.32 19.52
C PHE A 83 -0.32 5.19 19.48
N GLY A 84 -0.76 3.99 19.12
CA GLY A 84 0.04 2.77 19.12
C GLY A 84 0.47 2.27 20.51
N TYR A 85 -0.24 2.68 21.56
CA TYR A 85 0.07 2.23 22.92
C TYR A 85 -0.10 0.71 23.05
N GLN A 86 0.92 0.03 23.56
CA GLN A 86 1.01 -1.43 23.69
C GLN A 86 0.94 -2.22 22.35
N ARG A 87 1.25 -1.59 21.21
CA ARG A 87 1.14 -2.19 19.89
C ARG A 87 2.48 -2.50 19.21
N GLY A 88 3.61 -2.43 19.92
CA GLY A 88 4.93 -2.64 19.30
C GLY A 88 5.34 -1.53 18.32
N ARG A 89 4.83 -0.32 18.52
CA ARG A 89 5.02 0.84 17.63
C ARG A 89 6.48 1.23 17.45
N TYR A 90 6.82 1.66 16.23
CA TYR A 90 8.16 2.17 15.91
C TYR A 90 8.39 3.56 16.46
N GLY A 91 9.57 3.76 17.03
CA GLY A 91 10.09 5.09 17.35
C GLY A 91 10.60 5.83 16.12
N ALA A 92 10.89 7.12 16.28
CA ALA A 92 11.47 7.91 15.19
C ALA A 92 12.86 7.40 14.75
N GLU A 93 13.63 6.86 15.68
CA GLU A 93 14.95 6.29 15.39
C GLU A 93 14.83 4.99 14.60
N ASP A 94 13.86 4.15 14.92
CA ASP A 94 13.58 2.91 14.20
C ASP A 94 13.23 3.21 12.73
N LEU A 95 12.31 4.15 12.52
CA LEU A 95 11.87 4.54 11.17
C LEU A 95 13.03 5.15 10.35
N ARG A 96 13.85 6.03 10.96
CA ARG A 96 15.04 6.58 10.26
C ARG A 96 16.08 5.51 9.96
N ALA A 97 16.28 4.55 10.87
CA ALA A 97 17.19 3.44 10.64
C ALA A 97 16.73 2.53 9.49
N LEU A 98 15.41 2.26 9.40
CA LEU A 98 14.82 1.50 8.31
C LEU A 98 14.91 2.27 6.99
N ASP A 99 14.59 3.56 6.99
CA ASP A 99 14.68 4.41 5.79
C ASP A 99 16.13 4.50 5.28
N GLY A 100 17.12 4.67 6.18
CA GLY A 100 18.53 4.64 5.83
C GLY A 100 18.98 3.31 5.24
N TRP A 101 18.50 2.22 5.79
CA TRP A 101 18.82 0.87 5.32
C TRP A 101 18.21 0.59 3.94
N ALA A 102 16.93 0.90 3.76
CA ALA A 102 16.24 0.74 2.48
C ALA A 102 16.94 1.51 1.35
N ALA A 103 17.31 2.76 1.61
CA ALA A 103 17.99 3.57 0.61
C ALA A 103 19.38 3.04 0.24
N ALA A 104 20.15 2.47 1.18
CA ALA A 104 21.42 1.81 0.88
C ALA A 104 21.25 0.57 -0.03
N LEU A 105 20.03 0.05 -0.13
CA LEU A 105 19.65 -1.08 -0.99
C LEU A 105 18.96 -0.63 -2.30
N GLY A 106 18.86 0.69 -2.55
CA GLY A 106 18.15 1.22 -3.71
C GLY A 106 16.62 1.09 -3.62
N ILE A 107 16.08 0.94 -2.41
CA ILE A 107 14.64 0.83 -2.13
C ILE A 107 14.17 2.14 -1.52
N GLU A 108 13.15 2.75 -2.12
CA GLU A 108 12.43 3.89 -1.54
C GLU A 108 11.46 3.36 -0.48
N LEU A 109 11.65 3.75 0.79
CA LEU A 109 10.74 3.39 1.87
C LEU A 109 9.65 4.43 1.99
N ILE A 110 8.39 4.01 1.82
CA ILE A 110 7.23 4.89 1.71
C ILE A 110 6.30 4.65 2.90
N PRO A 111 5.96 5.69 3.69
CA PRO A 111 4.94 5.57 4.72
C PRO A 111 3.56 5.37 4.09
N CYS A 112 2.82 4.37 4.58
CA CYS A 112 1.43 4.11 4.26
C CYS A 112 0.65 4.23 5.57
N ILE A 113 0.02 5.37 5.78
CA ILE A 113 -0.69 5.72 7.01
C ILE A 113 -2.21 5.73 6.77
N GLN A 114 -2.97 5.79 7.84
CA GLN A 114 -4.41 5.93 7.76
C GLN A 114 -4.85 7.32 8.27
N THR A 115 -5.60 8.03 7.43
CA THR A 115 -6.03 9.39 7.74
C THR A 115 -7.56 9.56 7.76
N LEU A 116 -8.32 8.46 7.62
CA LEU A 116 -9.78 8.47 7.71
C LEU A 116 -10.33 7.21 8.39
N GLY A 117 -10.33 6.03 7.70
CA GLY A 117 -10.75 4.73 8.24
C GLY A 117 -9.64 3.97 8.96
N HIS A 118 -9.92 2.74 9.38
CA HIS A 118 -8.97 1.77 9.95
C HIS A 118 -8.19 2.23 11.20
N LEU A 119 -8.75 3.12 12.00
CA LEU A 119 -8.12 3.62 13.23
C LEU A 119 -8.78 3.10 14.51
N GLU A 120 -9.52 2.00 14.45
CA GLU A 120 -10.22 1.39 15.58
C GLU A 120 -9.31 1.23 16.81
N ARG A 121 -8.07 0.77 16.61
CA ARG A 121 -7.12 0.51 17.71
C ARG A 121 -6.69 1.77 18.44
N PHE A 122 -6.61 2.90 17.75
CA PHE A 122 -6.38 4.19 18.38
C PHE A 122 -7.68 4.79 18.92
N LEU A 123 -8.76 4.72 18.14
CA LEU A 123 -10.02 5.38 18.47
C LEU A 123 -10.77 4.73 19.64
N HIS A 124 -10.42 3.50 20.07
CA HIS A 124 -11.07 2.88 21.23
C HIS A 124 -10.71 3.56 22.56
N TRP A 125 -9.58 4.30 22.62
CA TRP A 125 -9.18 5.00 23.83
C TRP A 125 -10.10 6.18 24.13
N GLU A 126 -10.45 6.40 25.39
CA GLU A 126 -11.32 7.53 25.80
C GLU A 126 -10.72 8.89 25.43
N SER A 127 -9.38 9.00 25.51
CA SER A 127 -8.66 10.22 25.12
C SER A 127 -8.82 10.60 23.64
N SER A 128 -9.21 9.66 22.77
CA SER A 128 -9.48 9.88 21.35
C SER A 128 -10.97 10.06 21.03
N ALA A 129 -11.85 9.98 22.01
CA ALA A 129 -13.30 10.14 21.80
C ALA A 129 -13.70 11.40 21.02
N PRO A 130 -13.06 12.58 21.21
CA PRO A 130 -13.35 13.76 20.41
C PRO A 130 -13.03 13.64 18.91
N LEU A 131 -12.14 12.70 18.54
CA LEU A 131 -11.69 12.47 17.18
C LEU A 131 -12.55 11.44 16.44
N ARG A 132 -13.52 10.83 17.10
CA ARG A 132 -14.27 9.67 16.61
C ARG A 132 -15.54 10.09 15.92
N ASP A 133 -15.68 9.73 14.64
CA ASP A 133 -16.99 9.69 13.99
C ASP A 133 -17.68 8.36 14.33
N THR A 134 -17.16 7.25 13.83
CA THR A 134 -17.56 5.87 14.17
C THR A 134 -16.39 5.16 14.91
N PRO A 135 -16.53 3.92 15.37
CA PRO A 135 -15.47 3.24 16.12
C PRO A 135 -14.11 3.19 15.42
N ASP A 136 -14.09 3.21 14.09
CA ASP A 136 -12.92 3.04 13.23
C ASP A 136 -12.61 4.26 12.34
N VAL A 137 -13.55 5.23 12.24
CA VAL A 137 -13.46 6.39 11.34
C VAL A 137 -13.26 7.69 12.11
N LEU A 138 -12.32 8.51 11.64
CA LEU A 138 -12.06 9.84 12.18
C LEU A 138 -13.22 10.80 11.90
N LEU A 139 -13.45 11.73 12.82
CA LEU A 139 -14.43 12.82 12.68
C LEU A 139 -13.94 13.85 11.66
N ALA A 140 -14.29 13.62 10.39
CA ALA A 140 -13.94 14.53 9.31
C ALA A 140 -14.52 15.94 9.54
N GLY A 141 -13.82 16.97 9.10
CA GLY A 141 -14.26 18.37 9.26
C GLY A 141 -13.94 18.99 10.64
N ASP A 142 -13.47 18.21 11.60
CA ASP A 142 -13.07 18.72 12.92
C ASP A 142 -11.59 19.14 12.95
N GLU A 143 -11.30 20.29 13.56
CA GLU A 143 -9.93 20.83 13.63
C GLU A 143 -8.96 19.92 14.43
N GLU A 144 -9.45 19.23 15.45
CA GLU A 144 -8.63 18.28 16.22
C GLU A 144 -8.19 17.09 15.36
N THR A 145 -9.08 16.60 14.48
CA THR A 145 -8.74 15.56 13.51
C THR A 145 -7.60 16.00 12.60
N TYR A 146 -7.64 17.22 12.10
CA TYR A 146 -6.57 17.73 11.22
C TYR A 146 -5.28 18.05 11.98
N ARG A 147 -5.33 18.37 13.27
CA ARG A 147 -4.14 18.47 14.12
C ARG A 147 -3.46 17.11 14.31
N LEU A 148 -4.24 16.03 14.51
CA LEU A 148 -3.73 14.67 14.55
C LEU A 148 -3.06 14.31 13.22
N ILE A 149 -3.75 14.51 12.10
CA ILE A 149 -3.22 14.20 10.76
C ILE A 149 -1.94 15.00 10.50
N GLU A 150 -1.91 16.27 10.85
CA GLU A 150 -0.68 17.08 10.71
C GLU A 150 0.47 16.57 11.59
N ALA A 151 0.20 16.06 12.79
CA ALA A 151 1.20 15.40 13.62
C ALA A 151 1.74 14.11 12.96
N MET A 152 0.86 13.30 12.34
CA MET A 152 1.26 12.12 11.56
C MET A 152 2.18 12.53 10.40
N LEU A 153 1.80 13.53 9.62
CA LEU A 153 2.59 14.02 8.47
C LEU A 153 3.95 14.57 8.91
N ARG A 154 3.99 15.36 9.99
CA ARG A 154 5.26 15.84 10.56
C ARG A 154 6.16 14.68 10.99
N ARG A 155 5.59 13.65 11.62
CA ARG A 155 6.35 12.44 12.01
C ARG A 155 6.92 11.74 10.79
N CYS A 156 6.12 11.51 9.75
CA CYS A 156 6.58 10.91 8.51
C CYS A 156 7.68 11.76 7.87
N ARG A 157 7.50 13.07 7.76
CA ARG A 157 8.52 13.95 7.17
C ARG A 157 9.85 13.95 7.93
N ALA A 158 9.81 13.81 9.24
CA ALA A 158 11.02 13.75 10.08
C ALA A 158 11.76 12.40 10.00
N CYS A 159 11.12 11.34 9.49
CA CYS A 159 11.67 9.99 9.52
C CYS A 159 11.99 9.41 8.14
N TYR A 160 11.31 9.85 7.09
CA TYR A 160 11.44 9.30 5.74
C TYR A 160 12.03 10.34 4.77
N ARG A 161 12.90 9.90 3.87
CA ARG A 161 13.51 10.72 2.83
C ARG A 161 12.62 10.89 1.61
N THR A 162 11.74 9.92 1.36
CA THR A 162 10.81 9.94 0.24
C THR A 162 9.92 11.18 0.25
N LYS A 163 9.50 11.62 -0.94
CA LYS A 163 8.42 12.59 -1.08
C LYS A 163 7.04 11.93 -1.17
N LYS A 164 6.99 10.62 -1.43
CA LYS A 164 5.72 9.87 -1.53
C LYS A 164 5.16 9.60 -0.15
N ILE A 165 3.83 9.64 -0.05
CA ILE A 165 3.09 9.18 1.13
C ILE A 165 1.76 8.59 0.69
N HIS A 166 1.41 7.43 1.25
CA HIS A 166 0.09 6.86 1.09
C HIS A 166 -0.77 7.25 2.32
N LEU A 167 -1.90 7.88 2.07
CA LEU A 167 -2.77 8.48 3.09
C LEU A 167 -3.89 7.55 3.56
N GLY A 168 -4.01 6.34 2.97
CA GLY A 168 -5.08 5.41 3.26
C GLY A 168 -6.42 5.87 2.68
N MET A 169 -7.41 6.12 3.55
CA MET A 169 -8.76 6.62 3.26
C MET A 169 -9.69 5.59 2.60
N ASP A 170 -9.37 4.30 2.71
CA ASP A 170 -10.19 3.20 2.24
C ASP A 170 -11.27 2.84 3.25
N GLU A 171 -12.31 2.18 2.73
CA GLU A 171 -13.37 1.48 3.50
C GLU A 171 -14.02 2.25 4.64
N ALA A 172 -14.10 3.58 4.55
CA ALA A 172 -14.80 4.41 5.54
C ALA A 172 -16.34 4.30 5.38
N MET A 173 -16.87 3.08 5.53
CA MET A 173 -18.24 2.70 5.18
C MET A 173 -19.34 3.49 5.92
N ASN A 174 -19.08 3.89 7.17
CA ASN A 174 -20.05 4.61 8.00
C ASN A 174 -19.66 6.08 8.19
N LEU A 175 -18.92 6.64 7.24
CA LEU A 175 -18.49 8.03 7.28
C LEU A 175 -19.68 9.00 7.38
N GLY A 176 -19.68 9.83 8.39
CA GLY A 176 -20.71 10.82 8.60
C GLY A 176 -21.92 10.34 9.42
N LEU A 177 -21.96 9.07 9.86
CA LEU A 177 -23.12 8.50 10.55
C LEU A 177 -22.99 8.41 12.08
N GLY A 178 -21.87 8.83 12.63
CA GLY A 178 -21.60 8.80 14.07
C GLY A 178 -21.55 10.17 14.74
N GLY A 179 -20.34 10.55 15.18
CA GLY A 179 -20.07 11.86 15.80
C GLY A 179 -20.35 13.02 14.87
N TYR A 180 -20.06 12.82 13.58
CA TYR A 180 -20.34 13.81 12.54
C TYR A 180 -21.84 14.14 12.44
N LEU A 181 -22.70 13.11 12.36
CA LEU A 181 -24.15 13.25 12.30
C LEU A 181 -24.69 14.03 13.51
N LYS A 182 -24.18 13.69 14.70
CA LYS A 182 -24.59 14.35 15.96
C LYS A 182 -24.23 15.85 15.97
N LYS A 183 -23.07 16.20 15.39
CA LYS A 183 -22.54 17.57 15.42
C LYS A 183 -23.06 18.44 14.29
N ASN A 184 -23.17 17.88 13.08
CA ASN A 184 -23.38 18.65 11.85
C ASN A 184 -24.71 18.36 11.15
N GLY A 185 -25.48 17.34 11.59
CA GLY A 185 -26.62 16.82 10.85
C GLY A 185 -26.17 15.88 9.71
N TYR A 186 -27.13 15.39 8.94
CA TYR A 186 -26.87 14.49 7.82
C TYR A 186 -26.24 15.25 6.64
N HIS A 187 -25.18 14.67 6.11
CA HIS A 187 -24.55 15.02 4.84
C HIS A 187 -24.21 13.73 4.08
N GLU A 188 -24.20 13.80 2.77
CA GLU A 188 -23.77 12.67 1.93
C GLU A 188 -22.31 12.32 2.22
N SER A 189 -22.01 11.02 2.36
CA SER A 189 -20.66 10.53 2.68
C SER A 189 -19.63 11.00 1.65
N PHE A 190 -20.03 11.07 0.38
CA PHE A 190 -19.18 11.56 -0.69
C PHE A 190 -18.75 13.02 -0.50
N ASP A 191 -19.67 13.90 -0.12
CA ASP A 191 -19.37 15.31 0.14
C ASP A 191 -18.43 15.49 1.34
N ILE A 192 -18.59 14.65 2.36
CA ILE A 192 -17.69 14.63 3.53
C ILE A 192 -16.32 14.18 3.11
N MET A 193 -16.23 13.07 2.35
CA MET A 193 -14.98 12.50 1.86
C MET A 193 -14.23 13.52 0.99
N LEU A 194 -14.88 14.15 0.02
CA LEU A 194 -14.21 15.09 -0.88
C LEU A 194 -13.55 16.25 -0.13
N ARG A 195 -14.28 16.89 0.79
CA ARG A 195 -13.72 17.97 1.63
C ARG A 195 -12.55 17.48 2.49
N HIS A 196 -12.64 16.25 2.97
CA HIS A 196 -11.57 15.64 3.76
C HIS A 196 -10.33 15.36 2.91
N VAL A 197 -10.49 14.74 1.74
CA VAL A 197 -9.40 14.45 0.77
C VAL A 197 -8.68 15.74 0.35
N GLU A 198 -9.42 16.78 -0.01
CA GLU A 198 -8.86 18.10 -0.37
C GLU A 198 -7.98 18.64 0.76
N ARG A 199 -8.51 18.65 1.98
CA ARG A 199 -7.82 19.22 3.15
C ARG A 199 -6.58 18.40 3.55
N VAL A 200 -6.69 17.08 3.59
CA VAL A 200 -5.56 16.20 3.94
C VAL A 200 -4.50 16.23 2.83
N GLY A 201 -4.91 16.25 1.57
CA GLY A 201 -4.01 16.44 0.43
C GLY A 201 -3.24 17.76 0.52
N ALA A 202 -3.91 18.85 0.86
CA ALA A 202 -3.27 20.15 1.07
C ALA A 202 -2.26 20.13 2.24
N LEU A 203 -2.59 19.44 3.34
CA LEU A 203 -1.66 19.25 4.46
C LEU A 203 -0.44 18.41 4.05
N ALA A 204 -0.65 17.32 3.31
CA ALA A 204 0.45 16.47 2.82
C ALA A 204 1.41 17.28 1.93
N ARG A 205 0.88 18.07 0.98
CA ARG A 205 1.67 18.96 0.11
C ARG A 205 2.40 20.05 0.90
N LYS A 206 1.76 20.65 1.90
CA LYS A 206 2.39 21.62 2.82
C LYS A 206 3.63 21.03 3.50
N HIS A 207 3.61 19.73 3.80
CA HIS A 207 4.75 19.02 4.37
C HIS A 207 5.71 18.43 3.32
N GLY A 208 5.56 18.80 2.05
CA GLY A 208 6.45 18.39 0.95
C GLY A 208 6.25 16.96 0.48
N PHE A 209 5.05 16.40 0.64
CA PHE A 209 4.69 15.09 0.13
C PHE A 209 3.93 15.15 -1.19
N GLU A 210 4.13 14.10 -1.98
CA GLU A 210 3.34 13.72 -3.14
C GLU A 210 2.35 12.63 -2.67
N PRO A 211 1.07 12.99 -2.43
CA PRO A 211 0.14 12.08 -1.79
C PRO A 211 -0.43 11.04 -2.75
N MET A 212 -0.74 9.87 -2.20
CA MET A 212 -1.55 8.83 -2.83
C MET A 212 -2.60 8.31 -1.84
N MET A 213 -3.70 7.76 -2.36
CA MET A 213 -4.77 7.17 -1.56
C MET A 213 -5.38 5.96 -2.26
N TRP A 214 -6.04 5.10 -1.51
CA TRP A 214 -6.88 4.05 -2.08
C TRP A 214 -8.06 4.66 -2.82
N SER A 215 -8.45 4.07 -3.93
CA SER A 215 -9.45 4.65 -4.84
C SER A 215 -10.88 4.18 -4.59
N ASP A 216 -11.07 3.15 -3.76
CA ASP A 216 -12.36 2.46 -3.57
C ASP A 216 -13.52 3.39 -3.20
N MET A 217 -13.27 4.41 -2.36
CA MET A 217 -14.33 5.33 -1.92
C MET A 217 -14.94 6.13 -3.08
N TYR A 218 -14.20 6.42 -4.16
CA TYR A 218 -14.77 7.06 -5.36
C TYR A 218 -15.75 6.15 -6.10
N PHE A 219 -15.49 4.85 -6.08
CA PHE A 219 -16.35 3.84 -6.70
C PHE A 219 -17.53 3.50 -5.80
N ARG A 220 -17.30 3.25 -4.52
CA ARG A 220 -18.36 2.96 -3.54
C ARG A 220 -19.39 4.08 -3.48
N CYS A 221 -18.97 5.32 -3.38
CA CYS A 221 -19.89 6.46 -3.37
C CYS A 221 -20.64 6.67 -4.70
N ALA A 222 -20.16 6.11 -5.80
CA ALA A 222 -20.85 6.12 -7.10
C ALA A 222 -21.77 4.91 -7.30
N SER A 223 -21.58 3.84 -6.54
CA SER A 223 -22.38 2.62 -6.59
C SER A 223 -23.68 2.78 -5.81
N PRO A 224 -24.83 2.37 -6.36
CA PRO A 224 -26.10 2.34 -5.62
C PRO A 224 -26.11 1.28 -4.49
N ASN A 225 -25.19 0.32 -4.52
CA ASN A 225 -25.06 -0.77 -3.55
C ASN A 225 -23.88 -0.58 -2.58
N ASP A 226 -23.18 0.55 -2.66
CA ASP A 226 -21.96 0.82 -1.89
C ASP A 226 -20.84 -0.22 -2.17
N ASP A 227 -20.86 -0.81 -3.38
CA ASP A 227 -19.92 -1.84 -3.81
C ASP A 227 -18.77 -1.23 -4.62
N TYR A 228 -17.54 -1.68 -4.34
CA TYR A 228 -16.35 -1.25 -5.07
C TYR A 228 -16.27 -1.88 -6.47
N TYR A 229 -16.74 -3.13 -6.62
CA TYR A 229 -16.55 -3.93 -7.83
C TYR A 229 -17.83 -4.17 -8.62
N GLU A 230 -18.69 -3.19 -8.68
CA GLU A 230 -19.96 -3.32 -9.41
C GLU A 230 -19.73 -3.49 -10.91
N ASP A 231 -20.39 -4.49 -11.53
CA ASP A 231 -20.13 -4.91 -12.90
C ASP A 231 -20.38 -3.81 -13.94
N ASP A 232 -21.47 -3.07 -13.80
CA ASP A 232 -21.92 -2.05 -14.77
C ASP A 232 -21.82 -0.63 -14.20
N ILE A 233 -20.80 -0.37 -13.35
CA ILE A 233 -20.66 0.92 -12.72
C ILE A 233 -20.40 2.05 -13.73
N GLU A 234 -21.21 3.09 -13.67
CA GLU A 234 -20.96 4.37 -14.32
C GLU A 234 -20.56 5.40 -13.27
N ILE A 235 -19.30 5.83 -13.30
CA ILE A 235 -18.83 6.88 -12.39
C ILE A 235 -19.31 8.24 -12.92
N PRO A 236 -20.12 8.99 -12.16
CA PRO A 236 -20.56 10.29 -12.56
C PRO A 236 -19.39 11.23 -12.86
N GLN A 237 -19.54 12.08 -13.90
CA GLN A 237 -18.49 13.04 -14.25
C GLN A 237 -18.12 13.96 -13.08
N THR A 238 -19.11 14.32 -12.24
CA THR A 238 -18.89 15.12 -11.03
C THR A 238 -17.96 14.45 -10.02
N VAL A 239 -17.99 13.11 -9.93
CA VAL A 239 -17.07 12.32 -9.09
C VAL A 239 -15.66 12.32 -9.68
N ILE A 240 -15.56 12.12 -11.01
CA ILE A 240 -14.29 12.14 -11.74
C ILE A 240 -13.60 13.51 -11.59
N ASP A 241 -14.34 14.58 -11.81
CA ASP A 241 -13.83 15.97 -11.75
C ASP A 241 -13.45 16.40 -10.33
N ALA A 242 -14.01 15.75 -9.31
CA ALA A 242 -13.74 16.07 -7.91
C ALA A 242 -12.44 15.42 -7.38
N ALA A 243 -11.90 14.42 -8.06
CA ALA A 243 -10.65 13.78 -7.64
C ALA A 243 -9.46 14.70 -7.92
N PRO A 244 -8.57 14.95 -6.91
CA PRO A 244 -7.41 15.81 -7.12
C PRO A 244 -6.45 15.21 -8.15
N ALA A 245 -6.13 15.94 -9.22
CA ALA A 245 -5.27 15.49 -10.30
C ALA A 245 -3.80 15.25 -9.85
N ASP A 246 -3.40 15.77 -8.73
CA ASP A 246 -2.06 15.67 -8.13
C ASP A 246 -1.98 14.66 -6.97
N MET A 247 -3.02 13.82 -6.80
CA MET A 247 -3.05 12.71 -5.84
C MET A 247 -3.13 11.39 -6.59
N THR A 248 -2.12 10.53 -6.43
CA THR A 248 -2.13 9.21 -7.08
C THR A 248 -3.26 8.35 -6.52
N LEU A 249 -4.12 7.83 -7.39
CA LEU A 249 -5.13 6.84 -7.04
C LEU A 249 -4.52 5.45 -7.07
N VAL A 250 -4.74 4.68 -6.01
CA VAL A 250 -4.27 3.29 -5.91
C VAL A 250 -5.46 2.36 -6.04
N TYR A 251 -5.57 1.74 -7.21
CA TYR A 251 -6.55 0.68 -7.47
C TYR A 251 -6.07 -0.60 -6.82
N TRP A 252 -6.83 -1.14 -5.88
CA TRP A 252 -6.57 -2.43 -5.27
C TRP A 252 -7.61 -3.46 -5.71
N ASP A 253 -7.14 -4.66 -6.07
CA ASP A 253 -8.02 -5.78 -6.38
C ASP A 253 -7.30 -7.10 -6.09
N TYR A 254 -7.96 -7.92 -5.27
CA TYR A 254 -7.44 -9.20 -4.80
C TYR A 254 -8.35 -10.36 -5.20
N TYR A 255 -9.53 -10.09 -5.76
CA TYR A 255 -10.65 -11.03 -5.80
C TYR A 255 -10.95 -11.58 -7.21
N HIS A 256 -10.60 -10.86 -8.26
CA HIS A 256 -10.85 -11.27 -9.62
C HIS A 256 -9.71 -12.11 -10.19
N ASP A 257 -10.02 -12.94 -11.19
CA ASP A 257 -9.07 -13.78 -11.92
C ASP A 257 -9.24 -13.67 -13.45
N ASP A 258 -10.11 -12.79 -13.90
CA ASP A 258 -10.36 -12.49 -15.31
C ASP A 258 -9.61 -11.22 -15.72
N GLU A 259 -8.70 -11.33 -16.69
CA GLU A 259 -7.92 -10.21 -17.22
C GLU A 259 -8.83 -9.10 -17.79
N ALA A 260 -9.99 -9.46 -18.36
CA ALA A 260 -10.93 -8.48 -18.90
C ALA A 260 -11.58 -7.62 -17.82
N PHE A 261 -11.81 -8.19 -16.62
CA PHE A 261 -12.28 -7.41 -15.49
C PHE A 261 -11.26 -6.36 -15.07
N TYR A 262 -10.00 -6.76 -14.89
CA TYR A 262 -8.92 -5.83 -14.54
C TYR A 262 -8.74 -4.74 -15.60
N ASP A 263 -8.76 -5.11 -16.90
CA ASP A 263 -8.68 -4.18 -18.02
C ASP A 263 -9.80 -3.11 -17.96
N ARG A 264 -11.04 -3.53 -17.70
CA ARG A 264 -12.18 -2.62 -17.54
C ARG A 264 -11.98 -1.66 -16.36
N TYR A 265 -11.60 -2.17 -15.17
CA TYR A 265 -11.43 -1.34 -13.98
C TYR A 265 -10.24 -0.39 -14.08
N ILE A 266 -9.14 -0.80 -14.69
CA ILE A 266 -8.01 0.09 -14.98
C ILE A 266 -8.47 1.24 -15.89
N ARG A 267 -9.25 0.96 -16.94
CA ARG A 267 -9.79 2.00 -17.83
C ARG A 267 -10.77 2.93 -17.12
N LEU A 268 -11.56 2.43 -16.19
CA LEU A 268 -12.41 3.28 -15.35
C LEU A 268 -11.57 4.26 -14.52
N HIS A 269 -10.50 3.77 -13.88
CA HIS A 269 -9.57 4.63 -13.14
C HIS A 269 -8.85 5.64 -14.05
N GLN A 270 -8.54 5.28 -15.28
CA GLN A 270 -7.90 6.18 -16.24
C GLN A 270 -8.80 7.33 -16.74
N LYS A 271 -10.11 7.30 -16.43
CA LYS A 271 -10.98 8.47 -16.65
C LYS A 271 -10.69 9.63 -15.70
N PHE A 272 -10.10 9.34 -14.53
CA PHE A 272 -9.64 10.36 -13.59
C PHE A 272 -8.36 11.03 -14.14
N ALA A 273 -8.19 12.31 -13.89
CA ALA A 273 -6.97 13.03 -14.28
C ALA A 273 -5.75 12.69 -13.40
N ALA A 274 -5.96 11.89 -12.37
CA ALA A 274 -4.96 11.50 -11.38
C ALA A 274 -4.04 10.38 -11.90
N PRO A 275 -2.76 10.34 -11.49
CA PRO A 275 -1.90 9.19 -11.75
C PRO A 275 -2.49 7.91 -11.13
N LEU A 276 -2.26 6.76 -11.80
CA LEU A 276 -2.78 5.46 -11.36
C LEU A 276 -1.64 4.53 -10.94
N ARG A 277 -1.84 3.83 -9.82
CA ARG A 277 -1.04 2.69 -9.36
C ARG A 277 -1.96 1.50 -9.13
N PHE A 278 -1.46 0.29 -9.37
CA PHE A 278 -2.18 -0.95 -9.06
C PHE A 278 -1.60 -1.63 -7.82
N ALA A 279 -2.48 -2.18 -6.99
CA ALA A 279 -2.16 -2.99 -5.83
C ALA A 279 -2.85 -4.36 -5.92
N GLY A 280 -2.04 -5.43 -6.06
CA GLY A 280 -2.50 -6.81 -5.93
C GLY A 280 -2.34 -7.34 -4.51
N GLY A 281 -2.97 -8.47 -4.19
CA GLY A 281 -2.92 -9.10 -2.87
C GLY A 281 -2.18 -10.43 -2.86
N MET A 282 -1.41 -10.68 -1.80
CA MET A 282 -0.66 -11.94 -1.65
C MET A 282 -1.47 -13.05 -0.97
N TRP A 283 -2.71 -12.79 -0.57
CA TRP A 283 -3.56 -13.76 0.14
C TRP A 283 -2.94 -14.32 1.43
N THR A 284 -2.43 -13.39 2.26
CA THR A 284 -1.81 -13.66 3.56
C THR A 284 -2.79 -13.55 4.74
N TRP A 285 -4.03 -13.15 4.50
CA TRP A 285 -4.99 -12.74 5.53
C TRP A 285 -6.03 -13.80 5.89
N LEU A 286 -5.95 -15.02 5.33
CA LEU A 286 -6.91 -16.10 5.59
C LEU A 286 -6.41 -17.17 6.58
N GLY A 287 -5.37 -16.89 7.36
CA GLY A 287 -4.84 -17.82 8.33
C GLY A 287 -3.30 -17.95 8.33
N PRO A 288 -2.72 -19.06 8.79
CA PRO A 288 -1.29 -19.16 9.09
C PRO A 288 -0.41 -19.37 7.88
N ALA A 289 -0.96 -19.45 6.67
CA ALA A 289 -0.24 -19.69 5.42
C ALA A 289 -0.79 -18.85 4.28
N VAL A 290 0.11 -18.50 3.35
CA VAL A 290 -0.28 -17.85 2.10
C VAL A 290 -1.08 -18.84 1.22
N ASP A 291 -2.23 -18.41 0.70
CA ASP A 291 -2.95 -19.17 -0.34
C ASP A 291 -2.30 -18.89 -1.70
N TYR A 292 -1.27 -19.68 -2.02
CA TYR A 292 -0.53 -19.53 -3.26
C TYR A 292 -1.31 -19.91 -4.51
N ASP A 293 -2.30 -20.81 -4.42
CA ASP A 293 -3.12 -21.19 -5.57
C ASP A 293 -4.01 -20.02 -5.99
N VAL A 294 -4.64 -19.38 -5.01
CA VAL A 294 -5.42 -18.16 -5.24
C VAL A 294 -4.52 -17.00 -5.69
N PHE A 295 -3.38 -16.80 -5.03
CA PHE A 295 -2.43 -15.75 -5.40
C PHE A 295 -2.03 -15.84 -6.87
N PHE A 296 -1.51 -16.98 -7.34
CA PHE A 296 -1.05 -17.12 -8.73
C PHE A 296 -2.18 -16.99 -9.75
N LYS A 297 -3.37 -17.49 -9.40
CA LYS A 297 -4.57 -17.40 -10.26
C LYS A 297 -4.95 -15.96 -10.55
N LYS A 298 -4.75 -15.05 -9.58
CA LYS A 298 -5.20 -13.65 -9.64
C LYS A 298 -4.08 -12.68 -10.04
N ALA A 299 -2.86 -12.90 -9.56
CA ALA A 299 -1.75 -11.97 -9.76
C ALA A 299 -1.31 -11.84 -11.22
N GLU A 300 -1.23 -12.94 -11.96
CA GLU A 300 -0.75 -12.92 -13.35
C GLU A 300 -1.72 -12.21 -14.29
N PRO A 301 -3.04 -12.48 -14.30
CA PRO A 301 -4.00 -11.73 -15.11
C PRO A 301 -4.02 -10.23 -14.77
N ALA A 302 -3.96 -9.89 -13.49
CA ALA A 302 -3.92 -8.50 -13.05
C ALA A 302 -2.71 -7.74 -13.60
N LEU A 303 -1.50 -8.33 -13.50
CA LEU A 303 -0.27 -7.71 -14.01
C LEU A 303 -0.24 -7.62 -15.53
N ARG A 304 -0.83 -8.59 -16.25
CA ARG A 304 -1.00 -8.51 -17.71
C ARG A 304 -1.92 -7.36 -18.10
N ALA A 305 -3.06 -7.19 -17.44
CA ALA A 305 -3.95 -6.07 -17.66
C ALA A 305 -3.25 -4.73 -17.36
N CYS A 306 -2.49 -4.64 -16.27
CA CYS A 306 -1.68 -3.46 -15.97
C CYS A 306 -0.71 -3.11 -17.09
N LEU A 307 0.03 -4.10 -17.60
CA LEU A 307 0.98 -3.91 -18.68
C LEU A 307 0.27 -3.50 -19.99
N GLY A 308 -0.85 -4.16 -20.33
CA GLY A 308 -1.64 -3.88 -21.51
C GLY A 308 -2.25 -2.46 -21.54
N ASN A 309 -2.54 -1.89 -20.38
CA ASN A 309 -3.12 -0.55 -20.24
C ASN A 309 -2.09 0.53 -19.85
N GLY A 310 -0.78 0.21 -19.86
CA GLY A 310 0.28 1.19 -19.61
C GLY A 310 0.36 1.67 -18.17
N VAL A 311 -0.13 0.90 -17.20
CA VAL A 311 0.14 1.16 -15.77
C VAL A 311 1.62 0.97 -15.53
N THR A 312 2.27 1.97 -14.95
CA THR A 312 3.74 1.99 -14.79
C THR A 312 4.22 1.59 -13.40
N ASP A 313 3.34 1.58 -12.43
CA ASP A 313 3.70 1.39 -11.03
C ASP A 313 2.74 0.37 -10.39
N VAL A 314 3.31 -0.71 -9.87
CA VAL A 314 2.55 -1.80 -9.24
C VAL A 314 3.11 -2.12 -7.86
N MET A 315 2.24 -2.54 -6.96
CA MET A 315 2.66 -3.07 -5.66
C MET A 315 1.85 -4.30 -5.29
N ILE A 316 2.43 -5.15 -4.43
CA ILE A 316 1.75 -6.27 -3.81
C ILE A 316 1.52 -5.98 -2.33
N THR A 317 0.32 -6.24 -1.83
CA THR A 317 -0.03 -6.08 -0.41
C THR A 317 0.06 -7.41 0.33
N THR A 318 0.44 -7.34 1.61
CA THR A 318 0.56 -8.51 2.49
C THR A 318 -0.25 -8.27 3.76
N TRP A 319 -1.59 -8.23 3.59
CA TRP A 319 -2.51 -7.96 4.69
C TRP A 319 -2.48 -9.05 5.76
N GLY A 320 -2.76 -8.66 7.00
CA GLY A 320 -2.83 -9.55 8.14
C GLY A 320 -4.15 -9.42 8.92
N ASP A 321 -5.28 -9.24 8.21
CA ASP A 321 -6.59 -8.87 8.77
C ASP A 321 -7.08 -9.82 9.87
N ASP A 322 -6.76 -11.10 9.79
CA ASP A 322 -7.09 -12.13 10.78
C ASP A 322 -6.15 -12.17 12.01
N GLY A 323 -5.26 -11.18 12.15
CA GLY A 323 -4.36 -11.06 13.30
C GLY A 323 -2.89 -11.24 12.98
N GLY A 324 -2.51 -11.25 11.69
CA GLY A 324 -1.13 -11.37 11.22
C GLY A 324 -0.54 -12.77 11.48
N GLU A 325 -1.32 -13.82 11.30
CA GLU A 325 -0.92 -15.20 11.60
C GLU A 325 0.09 -15.77 10.58
N THR A 326 0.06 -15.28 9.33
CA THR A 326 1.00 -15.72 8.29
C THR A 326 2.42 -15.22 8.57
N SER A 327 3.38 -16.14 8.61
CA SER A 327 4.79 -15.79 8.79
C SER A 327 5.33 -14.92 7.63
N PRO A 328 6.10 -13.85 7.91
CA PRO A 328 6.77 -13.06 6.88
C PRO A 328 7.67 -13.90 5.93
N GLN A 329 8.25 -15.00 6.40
CA GLN A 329 9.04 -15.91 5.56
C GLN A 329 8.17 -16.63 4.52
N ALA A 330 6.90 -16.91 4.84
CA ALA A 330 5.98 -17.52 3.88
C ALA A 330 5.65 -16.57 2.70
N MET A 331 5.82 -15.27 2.85
CA MET A 331 5.56 -14.28 1.80
C MET A 331 6.63 -14.27 0.69
N LEU A 332 7.81 -14.84 0.92
CA LEU A 332 8.97 -14.71 0.02
C LEU A 332 8.73 -15.28 -1.38
N LEU A 333 7.99 -16.38 -1.50
CA LEU A 333 7.67 -16.94 -2.81
C LEU A 333 6.76 -16.01 -3.63
N GLY A 334 5.76 -15.40 -3.01
CA GLY A 334 4.89 -14.43 -3.67
C GLY A 334 5.62 -13.16 -4.06
N LEU A 335 6.50 -12.64 -3.18
CA LEU A 335 7.36 -11.50 -3.51
C LEU A 335 8.27 -11.83 -4.70
N GLN A 336 8.88 -13.03 -4.74
CA GLN A 336 9.71 -13.43 -5.86
C GLN A 336 8.89 -13.54 -7.14
N ALA A 337 7.69 -14.14 -7.09
CA ALA A 337 6.84 -14.31 -8.26
C ALA A 337 6.40 -12.96 -8.86
N TRP A 338 6.00 -12.02 -8.00
CA TRP A 338 5.63 -10.65 -8.40
C TRP A 338 6.80 -9.92 -9.06
N ALA A 339 8.00 -10.04 -8.49
CA ALA A 339 9.20 -9.47 -9.06
C ALA A 339 9.58 -10.13 -10.41
N GLU A 340 9.49 -11.47 -10.51
CA GLU A 340 9.83 -12.15 -11.77
C GLU A 340 8.90 -11.73 -12.92
N PHE A 341 7.62 -11.56 -12.66
CA PHE A 341 6.74 -10.98 -13.69
C PHE A 341 7.25 -9.61 -14.16
N CYS A 342 7.67 -8.75 -13.23
CA CYS A 342 8.19 -7.42 -13.58
C CYS A 342 9.42 -7.46 -14.48
N TYR A 343 10.24 -8.51 -14.41
CA TYR A 343 11.47 -8.64 -15.21
C TYR A 343 11.34 -9.57 -16.42
N THR A 344 10.37 -10.48 -16.43
CA THR A 344 10.21 -11.51 -17.49
C THR A 344 8.90 -11.45 -18.24
N GLY A 345 7.91 -10.73 -17.71
CA GLY A 345 6.55 -10.64 -18.29
C GLY A 345 5.68 -11.86 -18.02
N GLY A 346 6.08 -12.78 -17.12
CA GLY A 346 5.32 -13.98 -16.78
C GLY A 346 5.72 -14.61 -15.43
N MET A 347 4.96 -15.60 -14.99
CA MET A 347 5.15 -16.30 -13.71
C MET A 347 5.51 -17.78 -13.89
N ASP A 348 6.64 -18.10 -14.58
CA ASP A 348 7.14 -19.47 -14.65
C ASP A 348 7.57 -19.98 -13.27
N ARG A 349 6.87 -20.97 -12.74
CA ARG A 349 7.08 -21.51 -11.39
C ARG A 349 8.48 -22.10 -11.19
N GLY A 350 9.02 -22.78 -12.20
CA GLY A 350 10.36 -23.37 -12.13
C GLY A 350 11.45 -22.29 -12.05
N HIS A 351 11.29 -21.23 -12.84
CA HIS A 351 12.18 -20.07 -12.79
C HIS A 351 12.07 -19.36 -11.43
N ILE A 352 10.85 -19.06 -10.97
CA ILE A 352 10.59 -18.41 -9.67
C ILE A 352 11.26 -19.18 -8.53
N CYS A 353 11.13 -20.51 -8.48
CA CYS A 353 11.76 -21.31 -7.42
C CYS A 353 13.30 -21.24 -7.45
N ARG A 354 13.92 -21.28 -8.64
CA ARG A 354 15.38 -21.10 -8.75
C ARG A 354 15.83 -19.73 -8.28
N ARG A 355 15.09 -18.68 -8.68
CA ARG A 355 15.36 -17.29 -8.25
C ARG A 355 15.20 -17.13 -6.75
N LEU A 356 14.12 -17.69 -6.18
CA LEU A 356 13.87 -17.64 -4.74
C LEU A 356 15.05 -18.24 -3.95
N ALA A 357 15.52 -19.42 -4.34
CA ALA A 357 16.67 -20.07 -3.70
C ALA A 357 17.96 -19.22 -3.77
N ALA A 358 18.11 -18.39 -4.79
CA ALA A 358 19.24 -17.47 -4.90
C ALA A 358 19.07 -16.17 -4.09
N CYS A 359 17.83 -15.74 -3.83
CA CYS A 359 17.53 -14.45 -3.16
C CYS A 359 17.27 -14.59 -1.66
N THR A 360 17.07 -15.81 -1.16
CA THR A 360 16.77 -16.09 0.25
C THR A 360 17.86 -16.89 0.94
#